data_2e070f4acde6774860cf227df9994a72
#
_entry.id   2e070f4acde6774860cf227df9994a72
#
_cell.length_a   1.000
_cell.length_b   1.000
_cell.length_c   1.000
_cell.angle_alpha   90.00
_cell.angle_beta   90.00
_cell.angle_gamma   90.00
#
_symmetry.space_group_name_H-M   'P 1'
#
loop_
_entity.id
_entity.type
_entity.pdbx_description
1 polymer ?
#
loop_
_entity_poly.entity_id
_entity_poly.type
_entity_poly.pdbx_seq_one_letter_code
_entity_poly.pdbx_strand_id
1 'polypeptide(L)'
;MALYSLNNIYPSLPKGDFWISETAQVIGNVKIGNNVGIWFGAVIRGDNEPILIGDNTNIQENTIIHVDKGADVNIGSGCTIGHKAIIHG
;
A
#
# COMPACT_ATOMS: atom_id res chain seq x y z
N MET A 1 7.14 7.35 8.53
CA MET A 1 6.44 6.92 7.32
C MET A 1 6.55 7.98 6.24
N ALA A 2 6.68 7.58 5.00
CA ALA A 2 6.76 8.52 3.89
C ALA A 2 5.54 8.36 2.99
N LEU A 3 4.69 9.39 2.98
CA LEU A 3 3.48 9.44 2.18
C LEU A 3 3.64 10.56 1.16
N TYR A 4 3.37 10.26 -0.10
CA TYR A 4 3.53 11.22 -1.18
C TYR A 4 2.25 11.35 -1.98
N SER A 5 1.87 12.58 -2.29
CA SER A 5 0.83 12.82 -3.29
C SER A 5 1.40 12.67 -4.69
N LEU A 6 0.55 12.27 -5.61
CA LEU A 6 0.89 12.20 -7.03
C LEU A 6 -0.34 12.64 -7.82
N ASN A 7 -0.17 13.61 -8.72
CA ASN A 7 -1.28 14.21 -9.47
C ASN A 7 -2.41 14.69 -8.54
N ASN A 8 -2.03 15.30 -7.41
CA ASN A 8 -2.95 15.79 -6.38
C ASN A 8 -3.77 14.70 -5.68
N ILE A 9 -3.39 13.42 -5.82
CA ILE A 9 -4.00 12.33 -5.09
C ILE A 9 -3.05 11.90 -3.98
N TYR A 10 -3.54 11.94 -2.74
CA TYR A 10 -2.76 11.58 -1.56
C TYR A 10 -3.23 10.22 -1.03
N PRO A 11 -2.33 9.41 -0.47
CA PRO A 11 -2.76 8.15 0.14
C PRO A 11 -3.85 8.34 1.18
N SER A 12 -4.87 7.49 1.13
CA SER A 12 -6.01 7.53 2.04
C SER A 12 -5.76 6.58 3.20
N LEU A 13 -5.68 7.16 4.41
CA LEU A 13 -5.44 6.40 5.63
C LEU A 13 -6.76 6.13 6.35
N PRO A 14 -6.85 5.05 7.14
CA PRO A 14 -8.06 4.74 7.89
C PRO A 14 -8.21 5.67 9.09
N LYS A 15 -9.42 5.72 9.66
CA LYS A 15 -9.67 6.44 10.91
C LYS A 15 -9.15 5.69 12.13
N GLY A 16 -9.06 4.37 12.04
CA GLY A 16 -8.57 3.52 13.11
C GLY A 16 -7.06 3.35 13.09
N ASP A 17 -6.58 2.31 13.71
CA ASP A 17 -5.16 2.04 13.83
C ASP A 17 -4.56 1.55 12.52
N PHE A 18 -3.32 1.90 12.31
CA PHE A 18 -2.48 1.38 11.23
C PHE A 18 -1.03 1.62 11.60
N TRP A 19 -0.12 0.95 10.93
CA TRP A 19 1.30 1.18 11.13
C TRP A 19 2.05 1.14 9.80
N ILE A 20 2.80 2.19 9.52
CA ILE A 20 3.65 2.30 8.33
C ILE A 20 5.04 2.67 8.81
N SER A 21 6.03 1.84 8.49
CA SER A 21 7.40 2.09 8.92
C SER A 21 7.96 3.38 8.30
N GLU A 22 8.98 3.94 8.93
CA GLU A 22 9.62 5.16 8.42
C GLU A 22 10.24 4.96 7.05
N THR A 23 10.70 3.76 6.74
CA THR A 23 11.36 3.47 5.47
C THR A 23 10.41 2.96 4.40
N ALA A 24 9.14 2.71 4.73
CA ALA A 24 8.14 2.38 3.72
C ALA A 24 7.70 3.64 2.98
N GLN A 25 7.44 3.48 1.68
CA GLN A 25 7.01 4.58 0.80
C GLN A 25 5.62 4.27 0.26
N VAL A 26 4.66 5.17 0.48
CA VAL A 26 3.30 5.02 -0.04
C VAL A 26 2.99 6.24 -0.89
N ILE A 27 2.68 6.03 -2.16
CA ILE A 27 2.64 7.07 -3.17
C ILE A 27 1.32 7.04 -3.94
N GLY A 28 0.63 8.16 -3.96
CA GLY A 28 -0.51 8.38 -4.83
C GLY A 28 -1.79 7.70 -4.39
N ASN A 29 -2.49 7.08 -5.33
CA ASN A 29 -3.83 6.54 -5.13
C ASN A 29 -3.80 5.18 -4.44
N VAL A 30 -3.53 5.20 -3.15
CA VAL A 30 -3.48 4.02 -2.30
C VAL A 30 -4.45 4.21 -1.14
N LYS A 31 -5.36 3.26 -0.96
CA LYS A 31 -6.28 3.26 0.18
C LYS A 31 -5.90 2.15 1.14
N ILE A 32 -5.63 2.52 2.38
CA ILE A 32 -5.18 1.61 3.43
C ILE A 32 -6.28 1.44 4.47
N GLY A 33 -6.62 0.21 4.77
CA GLY A 33 -7.65 -0.13 5.76
C GLY A 33 -7.15 -0.11 7.20
N ASN A 34 -8.04 -0.43 8.12
CA ASN A 34 -7.73 -0.49 9.55
C ASN A 34 -6.80 -1.65 9.88
N ASN A 35 -5.91 -1.42 10.84
CA ASN A 35 -4.96 -2.43 11.33
C ASN A 35 -4.04 -2.99 10.25
N VAL A 36 -3.78 -2.21 9.21
CA VAL A 36 -2.80 -2.57 8.18
C VAL A 36 -1.41 -2.26 8.71
N GLY A 37 -0.49 -3.19 8.52
CA GLY A 37 0.93 -2.99 8.79
C GLY A 37 1.71 -2.96 7.48
N ILE A 38 2.54 -1.93 7.29
CA ILE A 38 3.43 -1.81 6.13
C ILE A 38 4.85 -1.68 6.66
N TRP A 39 5.66 -2.68 6.36
CA TRP A 39 6.94 -2.89 7.01
C TRP A 39 8.10 -2.25 6.25
N PHE A 40 9.28 -2.35 6.82
CA PHE A 40 10.48 -1.62 6.39
C PHE A 40 10.79 -1.87 4.90
N GLY A 41 11.03 -0.79 4.18
CA GLY A 41 11.46 -0.84 2.78
C GLY A 41 10.36 -1.18 1.78
N ALA A 42 9.12 -1.41 2.20
CA ALA A 42 8.03 -1.65 1.27
C ALA A 42 7.74 -0.38 0.46
N VAL A 43 7.39 -0.55 -0.82
CA VAL A 43 7.03 0.55 -1.71
C VAL A 43 5.69 0.24 -2.36
N ILE A 44 4.73 1.12 -2.18
CA ILE A 44 3.39 0.98 -2.72
C ILE A 44 3.11 2.23 -3.56
N ARG A 45 3.01 2.04 -4.87
CA ARG A 45 2.88 3.15 -5.80
C ARG A 45 1.62 3.02 -6.64
N GLY A 46 0.61 3.85 -6.33
CA GLY A 46 -0.64 3.93 -7.09
C GLY A 46 -0.62 5.13 -8.03
N ASP A 47 0.08 5.01 -9.14
CA ASP A 47 0.27 6.11 -10.08
C ASP A 47 -0.68 6.08 -11.27
N ASN A 48 -1.14 4.92 -11.70
CA ASN A 48 -2.04 4.77 -12.85
C ASN A 48 -3.46 4.41 -12.44
N GLU A 49 -3.58 3.46 -11.50
CA GLU A 49 -4.87 2.96 -11.01
C GLU A 49 -4.81 2.88 -9.48
N PRO A 50 -5.95 2.71 -8.81
CA PRO A 50 -5.93 2.62 -7.35
C PRO A 50 -5.35 1.29 -6.85
N ILE A 51 -4.73 1.36 -5.68
CA ILE A 51 -4.35 0.19 -4.88
C ILE A 51 -5.20 0.21 -3.61
N LEU A 52 -5.95 -0.86 -3.38
CA LEU A 52 -6.75 -1.01 -2.17
C LEU A 52 -6.15 -2.10 -1.30
N ILE A 53 -5.92 -1.80 -0.03
CA ILE A 53 -5.40 -2.75 0.95
C ILE A 53 -6.43 -2.88 2.05
N GLY A 54 -7.01 -4.07 2.18
CA GLY A 54 -8.09 -4.34 3.13
C GLY A 54 -7.61 -4.39 4.58
N ASP A 55 -8.57 -4.38 5.49
CA ASP A 55 -8.30 -4.37 6.93
C ASP A 55 -7.48 -5.59 7.37
N ASN A 56 -6.68 -5.42 8.42
CA ASN A 56 -5.91 -6.50 9.05
C ASN A 56 -4.92 -7.18 8.11
N THR A 57 -4.46 -6.49 7.08
CA THR A 57 -3.50 -6.98 6.10
C THR A 57 -2.10 -6.52 6.46
N ASN A 58 -1.13 -7.37 6.20
CA ASN A 58 0.26 -7.16 6.54
C ASN A 58 1.12 -7.20 5.27
N ILE A 59 1.78 -6.08 4.97
CA ILE A 59 2.70 -5.95 3.84
C ILE A 59 4.11 -5.96 4.41
N GLN A 60 4.83 -7.04 4.19
CA GLN A 60 6.13 -7.24 4.85
C GLN A 60 7.28 -6.58 4.12
N GLU A 61 8.48 -6.71 4.70
CA GLU A 61 9.68 -5.96 4.29
C GLU A 61 10.01 -6.09 2.82
N ASN A 62 10.33 -4.96 2.21
CA ASN A 62 10.83 -4.86 0.82
C ASN A 62 9.84 -5.37 -0.24
N THR A 63 8.57 -5.44 0.09
CA THR A 63 7.52 -5.76 -0.88
C THR A 63 7.27 -4.57 -1.77
N ILE A 64 7.08 -4.81 -3.06
CA ILE A 64 6.77 -3.79 -4.05
C ILE A 64 5.37 -4.04 -4.59
N ILE A 65 4.51 -3.02 -4.51
CA ILE A 65 3.17 -3.09 -5.08
C ILE A 65 3.02 -1.93 -6.07
N HIS A 66 2.67 -2.26 -7.29
CA HIS A 66 2.50 -1.29 -8.35
C HIS A 66 1.30 -1.64 -9.22
N VAL A 67 0.79 -0.67 -9.93
CA VAL A 67 -0.36 -0.82 -10.84
C VAL A 67 0.05 -0.46 -12.25
N ASP A 68 -0.68 -0.99 -13.20
CA ASP A 68 -0.56 -0.59 -14.59
C ASP A 68 -1.87 0.03 -15.05
N LYS A 69 -1.83 0.80 -16.11
CA LYS A 69 -3.01 1.45 -16.65
C LYS A 69 -4.07 0.41 -17.02
N GLY A 70 -5.26 0.58 -16.49
CA GLY A 70 -6.36 -0.36 -16.69
C GLY A 70 -6.30 -1.61 -15.81
N ALA A 71 -5.34 -1.70 -14.91
CA ALA A 71 -5.15 -2.87 -14.05
C ALA A 71 -4.88 -2.43 -12.61
N ASP A 72 -5.93 -2.21 -11.84
CA ASP A 72 -5.82 -1.88 -10.43
C ASP A 72 -5.39 -3.09 -9.60
N VAL A 73 -5.02 -2.84 -8.35
CA VAL A 73 -4.70 -3.90 -7.39
C VAL A 73 -5.64 -3.80 -6.20
N ASN A 74 -6.24 -4.92 -5.85
CA ASN A 74 -7.12 -5.01 -4.69
C ASN A 74 -6.65 -6.16 -3.81
N ILE A 75 -6.10 -5.84 -2.66
CA ILE A 75 -5.66 -6.80 -1.66
C ILE A 75 -6.74 -6.88 -0.59
N GLY A 76 -7.24 -8.08 -0.35
CA GLY A 76 -8.33 -8.30 0.59
C GLY A 76 -7.94 -8.08 2.04
N SER A 77 -8.88 -8.36 2.93
CA SER A 77 -8.66 -8.28 4.38
C SER A 77 -7.97 -9.52 4.89
N GLY A 78 -7.17 -9.35 5.94
CA GLY A 78 -6.50 -10.47 6.61
C GLY A 78 -5.41 -11.15 5.80
N CYS A 79 -4.86 -10.47 4.81
CA CYS A 79 -3.80 -11.03 3.97
C CYS A 79 -2.42 -10.82 4.61
N THR A 80 -1.53 -11.76 4.39
CA THR A 80 -0.11 -11.58 4.69
C THR A 80 0.67 -11.65 3.38
N ILE A 81 1.25 -10.52 3.01
CA ILE A 81 2.12 -10.45 1.84
C ILE A 81 3.55 -10.58 2.32
N GLY A 82 4.19 -11.70 2.00
CA GLY A 82 5.52 -12.03 2.52
C GLY A 82 6.62 -11.11 2.01
N HIS A 83 7.79 -11.26 2.61
CA HIS A 83 8.95 -10.40 2.32
C HIS A 83 9.37 -10.47 0.85
N LYS A 84 9.75 -9.34 0.29
CA LYS A 84 10.25 -9.20 -1.10
C LYS A 84 9.26 -9.69 -2.16
N ALA A 85 7.97 -9.72 -1.85
CA ALA A 85 6.97 -10.03 -2.86
C ALA A 85 6.87 -8.87 -3.85
N ILE A 86 6.51 -9.20 -5.08
CA ILE A 86 6.20 -8.22 -6.10
C ILE A 86 4.78 -8.46 -6.57
N ILE A 87 3.93 -7.45 -6.37
CA ILE A 87 2.54 -7.50 -6.82
C ILE A 87 2.36 -6.38 -7.83
N HIS A 88 1.90 -6.75 -9.01
CA HIS A 88 1.74 -5.81 -10.10
C HIS A 88 0.39 -6.03 -10.78
N GLY A 89 -0.33 -4.94 -11.01
CA GLY A 89 -1.59 -5.00 -11.72
C GLY A 89 -1.45 -5.24 -13.22
#